data_34816a915fd56a36103c74870271873f
#
_entry.id   34816a915fd56a36103c74870271873f
#
_cell.length_a   1.000
_cell.length_b   1.000
_cell.length_c   1.000
_cell.angle_alpha   90.00
_cell.angle_beta   90.00
_cell.angle_gamma   90.00
#
_symmetry.space_group_name_H-M   'P 1'
#
loop_
_entity.id
_entity.type
_entity.pdbx_description
1 polymer ?
#
loop_
_entity_poly.entity_id
_entity_poly.type
_entity_poly.pdbx_seq_one_letter_code
_entity_poly.pdbx_strand_id
1 'polypeptide(L)'
;RSHVMTVTPTEFLSLRERFESESYILHLGYFPLELSLSKDDESYFALAEDYRYIGEVGLDYTEEREEERQRQRDFLSALIELNHQKAKVISLHSRRAVDDLLSLLEKMTQGTAILHWLSGTEDQVRRALENPHIYFSINPAMIKSRQCKSWLKTLPKERVLTETDGPYVKVGGKEGSPFDMRAVVESLSLIWDMSVEEALDQLTENWERAVKK
;
A
#
# COMPACT_ATOMS: atom_id res chain seq x y z
N ARG A 1 7.73 7.28 -12.62
CA ARG A 1 8.43 7.38 -11.33
C ARG A 1 8.18 6.14 -10.52
N SER A 2 9.19 5.63 -9.79
CA SER A 2 9.04 4.52 -8.86
C SER A 2 8.77 5.05 -7.45
N HIS A 3 7.85 4.41 -6.74
CA HIS A 3 7.57 4.67 -5.33
C HIS A 3 8.32 3.64 -4.50
N VAL A 4 9.08 4.12 -3.52
CA VAL A 4 9.94 3.30 -2.65
C VAL A 4 9.46 3.46 -1.22
N MET A 5 9.02 2.35 -0.62
CA MET A 5 8.61 2.31 0.77
C MET A 5 9.83 2.20 1.68
N THR A 6 9.77 2.80 2.85
CA THR A 6 10.76 2.60 3.90
C THR A 6 10.14 1.86 5.09
N VAL A 7 10.97 1.25 5.90
CA VAL A 7 10.54 0.41 7.03
C VAL A 7 10.54 1.20 8.33
N THR A 8 11.44 2.18 8.44
CA THR A 8 11.56 3.04 9.63
C THR A 8 11.76 4.51 9.26
N PRO A 9 11.40 5.46 10.16
CA PRO A 9 11.69 6.88 9.96
C PRO A 9 13.19 7.17 9.78
N THR A 10 14.04 6.45 10.50
CA THR A 10 15.51 6.59 10.39
C THR A 10 16.02 6.19 9.02
N GLU A 11 15.50 5.09 8.47
CA GLU A 11 15.80 4.68 7.10
C GLU A 11 15.36 5.74 6.10
N PHE A 12 14.13 6.25 6.23
CA PHE A 12 13.61 7.32 5.38
C PHE A 12 14.53 8.54 5.36
N LEU A 13 14.92 9.04 6.52
CA LEU A 13 15.80 10.21 6.62
C LEU A 13 17.16 9.96 5.96
N SER A 14 17.76 8.77 6.20
CA SER A 14 19.04 8.39 5.59
C SER A 14 18.97 8.27 4.06
N LEU A 15 17.88 7.69 3.54
CA LEU A 15 17.69 7.50 2.10
C LEU A 15 17.34 8.81 1.41
N ARG A 16 16.56 9.68 2.04
CA ARG A 16 16.17 10.98 1.49
C ARG A 16 17.38 11.82 1.09
N GLU A 17 18.40 11.89 1.93
CA GLU A 17 19.63 12.63 1.65
C GLU A 17 20.40 12.07 0.43
N ARG A 18 20.25 10.76 0.14
CA ARG A 18 20.99 10.07 -0.91
C ARG A 18 20.22 9.96 -2.23
N PHE A 19 18.88 9.96 -2.18
CA PHE A 19 18.00 9.61 -3.31
C PHE A 19 17.02 10.72 -3.69
N GLU A 20 17.31 11.98 -3.40
CA GLU A 20 16.56 13.09 -3.99
C GLU A 20 16.79 13.11 -5.51
N SER A 21 15.98 12.35 -6.25
CA SER A 21 15.99 12.33 -7.69
C SER A 21 14.56 12.41 -8.24
N GLU A 22 14.42 12.95 -9.46
CA GLU A 22 13.13 13.00 -10.15
C GLU A 22 12.57 11.60 -10.48
N SER A 23 13.38 10.54 -10.36
CA SER A 23 13.01 9.17 -10.74
C SER A 23 12.34 8.38 -9.62
N TYR A 24 12.53 8.79 -8.35
CA TYR A 24 12.03 8.06 -7.19
C TYR A 24 11.26 8.99 -6.26
N ILE A 25 10.22 8.45 -5.65
CA ILE A 25 9.47 9.08 -4.56
C ILE A 25 9.58 8.17 -3.34
N LEU A 26 10.23 8.67 -2.29
CA LEU A 26 10.31 7.94 -1.02
C LEU A 26 9.03 8.13 -0.22
N HIS A 27 8.55 7.06 0.39
CA HIS A 27 7.46 7.05 1.34
C HIS A 27 8.00 6.97 2.76
N LEU A 28 7.50 7.81 3.64
CA LEU A 28 7.82 7.78 5.07
C LEU A 28 7.14 6.57 5.72
N GLY A 29 7.89 5.51 5.97
CA GLY A 29 7.42 4.27 6.55
C GLY A 29 7.59 4.19 8.06
N TYR A 30 6.74 3.36 8.67
CA TYR A 30 6.91 2.82 10.00
C TYR A 30 6.21 1.46 10.04
N PHE A 31 6.95 0.44 9.67
CA PHE A 31 6.42 -0.92 9.53
C PHE A 31 5.83 -1.42 10.84
N PRO A 32 4.68 -2.11 10.85
CA PRO A 32 3.96 -2.45 12.08
C PRO A 32 4.78 -3.21 13.13
N LEU A 33 5.67 -4.10 12.72
CA LEU A 33 6.51 -4.84 13.66
C LEU A 33 7.65 -3.98 14.23
N GLU A 34 8.10 -2.95 13.54
CA GLU A 34 9.09 -1.99 14.04
C GLU A 34 8.49 -1.05 15.09
N LEU A 35 7.20 -0.76 15.02
CA LEU A 35 6.47 -0.03 16.05
C LEU A 35 6.62 -0.67 17.44
N SER A 36 6.66 -1.99 17.51
CA SER A 36 6.83 -2.74 18.75
C SER A 36 8.23 -2.56 19.38
N LEU A 37 9.22 -2.22 18.56
CA LEU A 37 10.62 -2.06 18.96
C LEU A 37 10.98 -0.62 19.32
N SER A 38 10.35 0.36 18.69
CA SER A 38 10.55 1.80 18.91
C SER A 38 9.31 2.43 19.52
N LYS A 39 9.49 3.42 20.42
CA LYS A 39 8.39 4.17 21.04
C LYS A 39 8.41 5.65 20.66
N ASP A 40 9.05 6.00 19.54
CA ASP A 40 9.21 7.38 19.11
C ASP A 40 8.12 7.78 18.10
N ASP A 41 6.86 7.65 18.50
CA ASP A 41 5.71 7.98 17.68
C ASP A 41 5.59 9.51 17.46
N GLU A 42 5.97 10.32 18.45
CA GLU A 42 5.91 11.79 18.35
C GLU A 42 6.81 12.32 17.22
N SER A 43 8.05 11.84 17.14
CA SER A 43 8.97 12.22 16.07
C SER A 43 8.46 11.76 14.70
N TYR A 44 7.84 10.57 14.63
CA TYR A 44 7.21 10.11 13.39
C TYR A 44 6.09 11.04 12.94
N PHE A 45 5.15 11.37 13.84
CA PHE A 45 4.02 12.23 13.49
C PHE A 45 4.45 13.65 13.10
N ALA A 46 5.47 14.21 13.76
CA ALA A 46 6.06 15.48 13.38
C ALA A 46 6.61 15.45 11.94
N LEU A 47 7.29 14.37 11.55
CA LEU A 47 7.72 14.17 10.16
C LEU A 47 6.52 13.95 9.23
N ALA A 48 5.58 13.11 9.61
CA ALA A 48 4.43 12.76 8.79
C ALA A 48 3.57 13.98 8.43
N GLU A 49 3.58 15.05 9.22
CA GLU A 49 2.91 16.29 8.86
C GLU A 49 3.40 16.86 7.53
N ASP A 50 4.70 16.83 7.28
CA ASP A 50 5.34 17.47 6.12
C ASP A 50 5.35 16.58 4.87
N TYR A 51 5.18 15.27 5.02
CA TYR A 51 5.26 14.32 3.90
C TYR A 51 3.89 13.84 3.44
N ARG A 52 3.69 13.90 2.12
CA ARG A 52 2.45 13.46 1.47
C ARG A 52 2.37 11.95 1.31
N TYR A 53 3.50 11.31 1.05
CA TYR A 53 3.57 9.87 0.76
C TYR A 53 4.04 9.12 1.98
N ILE A 54 3.16 8.28 2.51
CA ILE A 54 3.36 7.50 3.72
C ILE A 54 3.37 6.01 3.36
N GLY A 55 4.30 5.24 3.90
CA GLY A 55 4.36 3.80 3.71
C GLY A 55 5.80 3.24 3.78
N GLU A 56 5.93 2.02 4.22
CA GLU A 56 4.87 1.08 4.56
C GLU A 56 4.47 1.25 6.03
N VAL A 57 3.17 1.35 6.28
CA VAL A 57 2.55 1.39 7.61
C VAL A 57 1.36 0.42 7.64
N GLY A 58 0.75 0.17 8.79
CA GLY A 58 -0.46 -0.66 8.84
C GLY A 58 -0.52 -1.61 10.02
N LEU A 59 -1.03 -2.83 9.79
CA LEU A 59 -1.26 -3.84 10.82
C LEU A 59 -0.61 -5.18 10.44
N ASP A 60 0.16 -5.77 11.35
CA ASP A 60 0.71 -7.12 11.20
C ASP A 60 0.44 -7.96 12.46
N TYR A 61 -0.53 -8.85 12.38
CA TYR A 61 -0.91 -9.75 13.47
C TYR A 61 -0.16 -11.09 13.43
N THR A 62 1.04 -11.12 12.83
CA THR A 62 2.06 -12.10 13.21
C THR A 62 2.66 -11.77 14.58
N GLU A 63 2.57 -10.50 15.02
CA GLU A 63 2.71 -10.14 16.44
C GLU A 63 1.59 -10.80 17.26
N GLU A 64 1.96 -11.56 18.28
CA GLU A 64 1.01 -12.35 19.08
C GLU A 64 0.50 -11.60 20.31
N ARG A 65 1.25 -10.58 20.78
CA ARG A 65 0.90 -9.80 21.96
C ARG A 65 -0.21 -8.80 21.65
N GLU A 66 -1.33 -8.90 22.35
CA GLU A 66 -2.49 -8.03 22.11
C GLU A 66 -2.19 -6.55 22.39
N GLU A 67 -1.35 -6.27 23.36
CA GLU A 67 -0.88 -4.90 23.64
C GLU A 67 -0.24 -4.26 22.40
N GLU A 68 0.61 -5.00 21.69
CA GLU A 68 1.30 -4.49 20.51
C GLU A 68 0.35 -4.38 19.30
N ARG A 69 -0.60 -5.29 19.16
CA ARG A 69 -1.67 -5.16 18.15
C ARG A 69 -2.52 -3.93 18.40
N GLN A 70 -2.88 -3.67 19.68
CA GLN A 70 -3.60 -2.46 20.04
C GLN A 70 -2.79 -1.22 19.70
N ARG A 71 -1.50 -1.21 20.00
CA ARG A 71 -0.61 -0.11 19.64
C ARG A 71 -0.55 0.14 18.13
N GLN A 72 -0.49 -0.91 17.31
CA GLN A 72 -0.57 -0.78 15.86
C GLN A 72 -1.89 -0.11 15.42
N ARG A 73 -3.03 -0.51 16.00
CA ARG A 73 -4.35 0.09 15.72
C ARG A 73 -4.39 1.57 16.14
N ASP A 74 -3.90 1.89 17.31
CA ASP A 74 -3.89 3.27 17.83
C ASP A 74 -3.03 4.18 16.95
N PHE A 75 -1.84 3.72 16.58
CA PHE A 75 -0.95 4.42 15.67
C PHE A 75 -1.61 4.68 14.30
N LEU A 76 -2.18 3.64 13.70
CA LEU A 76 -2.84 3.77 12.40
C LEU A 76 -4.08 4.66 12.47
N SER A 77 -4.85 4.60 13.57
CA SER A 77 -5.99 5.49 13.79
C SER A 77 -5.54 6.96 13.84
N ALA A 78 -4.47 7.26 14.57
CA ALA A 78 -3.91 8.61 14.63
C ALA A 78 -3.40 9.09 13.26
N LEU A 79 -2.80 8.20 12.48
CA LEU A 79 -2.35 8.53 11.11
C LEU A 79 -3.52 8.81 10.16
N ILE A 80 -4.63 8.08 10.27
CA ILE A 80 -5.86 8.33 9.51
C ILE A 80 -6.46 9.69 9.90
N GLU A 81 -6.42 10.05 11.18
CA GLU A 81 -6.88 11.36 11.62
C GLU A 81 -6.00 12.50 11.06
N LEU A 82 -4.68 12.33 11.07
CA LEU A 82 -3.77 13.28 10.41
C LEU A 82 -4.06 13.40 8.90
N ASN A 83 -4.43 12.29 8.26
CA ASN A 83 -4.79 12.27 6.85
C ASN A 83 -6.03 13.11 6.54
N HIS A 84 -7.02 13.20 7.44
CA HIS A 84 -8.18 14.07 7.28
C HIS A 84 -7.82 15.55 7.16
N GLN A 85 -6.67 15.94 7.69
CA GLN A 85 -6.20 17.33 7.62
C GLN A 85 -5.34 17.62 6.38
N LYS A 86 -4.63 16.62 5.87
CA LYS A 86 -3.54 16.83 4.89
C LYS A 86 -3.61 15.97 3.63
N ALA A 87 -4.68 15.20 3.42
CA ALA A 87 -4.93 14.42 2.20
C ALA A 87 -3.69 13.65 1.69
N LYS A 88 -3.21 12.69 2.47
CA LYS A 88 -2.00 11.89 2.17
C LYS A 88 -2.31 10.69 1.29
N VAL A 89 -1.27 10.10 0.72
CA VAL A 89 -1.30 8.78 0.05
C VAL A 89 -0.59 7.79 0.96
N ILE A 90 -1.35 6.81 1.47
CA ILE A 90 -0.88 5.88 2.49
C ILE A 90 -0.86 4.47 1.93
N SER A 91 0.32 3.83 1.88
CA SER A 91 0.48 2.41 1.53
C SER A 91 0.40 1.55 2.79
N LEU A 92 -0.55 0.61 2.80
CA LEU A 92 -1.02 -0.11 3.98
C LEU A 92 -0.74 -1.60 3.93
N HIS A 93 0.05 -2.06 4.89
CA HIS A 93 0.25 -3.47 5.21
C HIS A 93 -0.92 -4.04 6.02
N SER A 94 -1.31 -5.31 5.75
CA SER A 94 -2.47 -5.93 6.42
C SER A 94 -2.34 -7.44 6.60
N ARG A 95 -1.27 -7.87 7.25
CA ARG A 95 -1.06 -9.30 7.45
C ARG A 95 -1.88 -9.85 8.62
N ARG A 96 -2.82 -10.78 8.35
CA ARG A 96 -3.76 -11.36 9.34
C ARG A 96 -4.64 -10.31 10.06
N ALA A 97 -4.78 -9.11 9.50
CA ALA A 97 -5.41 -7.96 10.16
C ALA A 97 -6.38 -7.20 9.23
N VAL A 98 -6.84 -7.82 8.15
CA VAL A 98 -7.63 -7.14 7.11
C VAL A 98 -8.92 -6.54 7.67
N ASP A 99 -9.64 -7.25 8.54
CA ASP A 99 -10.91 -6.76 9.08
C ASP A 99 -10.74 -5.55 9.97
N ASP A 100 -9.72 -5.55 10.83
CA ASP A 100 -9.39 -4.40 11.69
C ASP A 100 -8.92 -3.22 10.84
N LEU A 101 -8.08 -3.48 9.83
CA LEU A 101 -7.66 -2.44 8.89
C LEU A 101 -8.87 -1.79 8.20
N LEU A 102 -9.78 -2.59 7.65
CA LEU A 102 -10.98 -2.07 6.98
C LEU A 102 -11.87 -1.27 7.94
N SER A 103 -12.02 -1.72 9.20
CA SER A 103 -12.79 -0.98 10.22
C SER A 103 -12.20 0.40 10.53
N LEU A 104 -10.87 0.54 10.51
CA LEU A 104 -10.21 1.84 10.66
C LEU A 104 -10.42 2.70 9.42
N LEU A 105 -10.33 2.12 8.22
CA LEU A 105 -10.47 2.85 6.96
C LEU A 105 -11.91 3.31 6.66
N GLU A 106 -12.95 2.72 7.27
CA GLU A 106 -14.33 3.21 7.17
C GLU A 106 -14.46 4.69 7.56
N LYS A 107 -13.60 5.17 8.44
CA LYS A 107 -13.57 6.57 8.88
C LYS A 107 -12.83 7.50 7.92
N MET A 108 -12.11 6.97 6.95
CA MET A 108 -11.28 7.77 6.04
C MET A 108 -12.14 8.46 4.99
N THR A 109 -12.12 9.79 4.97
CA THR A 109 -12.93 10.65 4.08
C THR A 109 -12.10 11.52 3.15
N GLN A 110 -10.77 11.51 3.27
CA GLN A 110 -9.84 12.25 2.42
C GLN A 110 -8.56 11.45 2.17
N GLY A 111 -7.78 11.87 1.18
CA GLY A 111 -6.55 11.21 0.79
C GLY A 111 -6.79 9.85 0.13
N THR A 112 -5.77 9.02 0.10
CA THR A 112 -5.80 7.71 -0.55
C THR A 112 -5.16 6.65 0.33
N ALA A 113 -5.86 5.54 0.53
CA ALA A 113 -5.35 4.31 1.11
C ALA A 113 -5.05 3.30 -0.01
N ILE A 114 -3.83 2.80 -0.06
CA ILE A 114 -3.42 1.75 -0.99
C ILE A 114 -3.26 0.46 -0.18
N LEU A 115 -4.15 -0.51 -0.39
CA LEU A 115 -4.01 -1.83 0.21
C LEU A 115 -2.90 -2.58 -0.53
N HIS A 116 -1.73 -2.60 0.09
CA HIS A 116 -0.54 -3.29 -0.38
C HIS A 116 -0.71 -4.80 -0.18
N TRP A 117 -0.40 -5.57 -1.23
CA TRP A 117 -0.45 -7.05 -1.23
C TRP A 117 -1.63 -7.64 -0.41
N LEU A 118 -2.83 -7.19 -0.70
CA LEU A 118 -4.00 -7.66 0.04
C LEU A 118 -4.22 -9.17 -0.11
N SER A 119 -4.14 -9.89 0.99
CA SER A 119 -4.46 -11.33 1.10
C SER A 119 -5.88 -11.55 1.64
N GLY A 120 -6.84 -10.72 1.18
CA GLY A 120 -8.22 -10.72 1.64
C GLY A 120 -9.14 -11.70 0.91
N THR A 121 -10.32 -11.93 1.51
CA THR A 121 -11.44 -12.66 0.89
C THR A 121 -12.22 -11.74 -0.07
N GLU A 122 -13.11 -12.32 -0.88
CA GLU A 122 -14.01 -11.54 -1.76
C GLU A 122 -14.91 -10.58 -0.96
N ASP A 123 -15.39 -10.99 0.21
CA ASP A 123 -16.21 -10.14 1.08
C ASP A 123 -15.41 -8.95 1.64
N GLN A 124 -14.16 -9.18 2.04
CA GLN A 124 -13.26 -8.10 2.48
C GLN A 124 -12.94 -7.13 1.34
N VAL A 125 -12.72 -7.62 0.13
CA VAL A 125 -12.53 -6.76 -1.06
C VAL A 125 -13.79 -5.94 -1.35
N ARG A 126 -14.98 -6.56 -1.27
CA ARG A 126 -16.27 -5.85 -1.46
C ARG A 126 -16.43 -4.75 -0.42
N ARG A 127 -16.18 -5.04 0.86
CA ARG A 127 -16.20 -4.05 1.94
C ARG A 127 -15.19 -2.91 1.70
N ALA A 128 -13.98 -3.21 1.27
CA ALA A 128 -12.99 -2.19 0.93
C ALA A 128 -13.46 -1.26 -0.20
N LEU A 129 -14.18 -1.78 -1.19
CA LEU A 129 -14.72 -1.01 -2.31
C LEU A 129 -15.82 -0.01 -1.94
N GLU A 130 -16.47 -0.17 -0.79
CA GLU A 130 -17.47 0.78 -0.28
C GLU A 130 -16.84 2.14 0.03
N ASN A 131 -15.53 2.17 0.38
CA ASN A 131 -14.81 3.43 0.56
C ASN A 131 -14.14 3.87 -0.75
N PRO A 132 -14.52 5.03 -1.35
CA PRO A 132 -13.96 5.52 -2.61
C PRO A 132 -12.48 5.93 -2.52
N HIS A 133 -11.91 6.03 -1.34
CA HIS A 133 -10.52 6.39 -1.10
C HIS A 133 -9.55 5.20 -1.11
N ILE A 134 -10.06 3.96 -1.20
CA ILE A 134 -9.24 2.75 -1.18
C ILE A 134 -8.87 2.32 -2.61
N TYR A 135 -7.60 2.00 -2.82
CA TYR A 135 -7.02 1.39 -4.02
C TYR A 135 -6.31 0.08 -3.65
N PHE A 136 -6.04 -0.74 -4.64
CA PHE A 136 -5.41 -2.05 -4.46
C PHE A 136 -4.16 -2.12 -5.31
N SER A 137 -2.99 -2.36 -4.70
CA SER A 137 -1.78 -2.57 -5.47
C SER A 137 -1.53 -4.06 -5.67
N ILE A 138 -1.30 -4.42 -6.93
CA ILE A 138 -1.22 -5.80 -7.39
C ILE A 138 0.23 -6.14 -7.74
N ASN A 139 0.75 -7.21 -7.14
CA ASN A 139 2.10 -7.70 -7.37
C ASN A 139 2.12 -9.04 -8.13
N PRO A 140 3.32 -9.50 -8.60
CA PRO A 140 3.44 -10.76 -9.34
C PRO A 140 3.00 -12.01 -8.57
N ALA A 141 3.06 -12.01 -7.23
CA ALA A 141 2.61 -13.14 -6.42
C ALA A 141 1.08 -13.22 -6.39
N MET A 142 0.40 -12.08 -6.32
CA MET A 142 -1.07 -12.01 -6.34
C MET A 142 -1.66 -12.54 -7.65
N ILE A 143 -1.05 -12.21 -8.78
CA ILE A 143 -1.45 -12.73 -10.10
C ILE A 143 -1.42 -14.28 -10.14
N LYS A 144 -0.51 -14.90 -9.41
CA LYS A 144 -0.39 -16.37 -9.34
C LYS A 144 -1.28 -16.99 -8.26
N SER A 145 -1.67 -16.21 -7.26
CA SER A 145 -2.46 -16.68 -6.13
C SER A 145 -3.88 -17.09 -6.55
N ARG A 146 -4.30 -18.29 -6.14
CA ARG A 146 -5.67 -18.75 -6.39
C ARG A 146 -6.71 -17.89 -5.69
N GLN A 147 -6.43 -17.45 -4.48
CA GLN A 147 -7.30 -16.57 -3.69
C GLN A 147 -7.44 -15.19 -4.35
N CYS A 148 -6.34 -14.58 -4.77
CA CYS A 148 -6.42 -13.26 -5.41
C CYS A 148 -7.13 -13.35 -6.77
N LYS A 149 -6.94 -14.40 -7.52
CA LYS A 149 -7.63 -14.63 -8.80
C LYS A 149 -9.16 -14.67 -8.69
N SER A 150 -9.72 -15.08 -7.55
CA SER A 150 -11.16 -15.16 -7.38
C SER A 150 -11.81 -13.77 -7.42
N TRP A 151 -11.20 -12.80 -6.79
CA TRP A 151 -11.73 -11.44 -6.71
C TRP A 151 -11.08 -10.43 -7.69
N LEU A 152 -9.86 -10.70 -8.18
CA LEU A 152 -9.15 -9.79 -9.09
C LEU A 152 -9.94 -9.51 -10.38
N LYS A 153 -10.70 -10.49 -10.88
CA LYS A 153 -11.56 -10.35 -12.05
C LYS A 153 -12.78 -9.44 -11.84
N THR A 154 -13.21 -9.30 -10.58
CA THR A 154 -14.38 -8.48 -10.20
C THR A 154 -13.97 -7.11 -9.68
N LEU A 155 -12.67 -6.89 -9.48
CA LEU A 155 -12.15 -5.62 -9.01
C LEU A 155 -12.29 -4.56 -10.10
N PRO A 156 -12.93 -3.40 -9.83
CA PRO A 156 -12.99 -2.30 -10.78
C PRO A 156 -11.59 -1.87 -11.20
N LYS A 157 -11.34 -1.84 -12.51
CA LYS A 157 -10.01 -1.51 -13.05
C LYS A 157 -9.51 -0.13 -12.59
N GLU A 158 -10.43 0.80 -12.35
CA GLU A 158 -10.17 2.17 -11.88
C GLU A 158 -9.62 2.24 -10.45
N ARG A 159 -9.65 1.12 -9.72
CA ARG A 159 -9.18 1.00 -8.32
C ARG A 159 -7.88 0.22 -8.21
N VAL A 160 -7.29 -0.19 -9.32
CA VAL A 160 -6.08 -1.00 -9.39
C VAL A 160 -4.84 -0.13 -9.59
N LEU A 161 -3.83 -0.40 -8.80
CA LEU A 161 -2.45 0.05 -8.95
C LEU A 161 -1.54 -1.17 -9.05
N THR A 162 -0.27 -0.97 -9.27
CA THR A 162 0.71 -2.06 -9.37
C THR A 162 1.89 -1.85 -8.44
N GLU A 163 2.47 -2.95 -7.98
CA GLU A 163 3.67 -2.98 -7.15
C GLU A 163 4.54 -4.19 -7.48
N THR A 164 5.82 -4.12 -7.16
CA THR A 164 6.72 -5.28 -7.25
C THR A 164 6.83 -6.04 -5.96
N ASP A 165 6.72 -5.32 -4.85
CA ASP A 165 7.07 -5.78 -3.51
C ASP A 165 8.46 -6.44 -3.45
N GLY A 166 9.38 -5.92 -4.26
CA GLY A 166 10.79 -6.33 -4.22
C GLY A 166 11.52 -5.72 -3.02
N PRO A 167 12.39 -6.49 -2.37
CA PRO A 167 12.91 -7.81 -2.76
C PRO A 167 12.10 -9.02 -2.25
N TYR A 168 10.99 -8.81 -1.55
CA TYR A 168 10.24 -9.88 -0.84
C TYR A 168 9.51 -10.83 -1.80
N VAL A 169 8.99 -10.34 -2.91
CA VAL A 169 8.41 -11.17 -3.97
C VAL A 169 9.53 -11.70 -4.87
N LYS A 170 9.49 -13.00 -5.18
CA LYS A 170 10.41 -13.62 -6.15
C LYS A 170 9.74 -13.81 -7.50
N VAL A 171 10.40 -13.34 -8.54
CA VAL A 171 9.99 -13.52 -9.94
C VAL A 171 11.04 -14.35 -10.66
N GLY A 172 10.63 -15.52 -11.18
CA GLY A 172 11.58 -16.43 -11.84
C GLY A 172 12.72 -16.91 -10.94
N GLY A 173 12.51 -16.99 -9.61
CA GLY A 173 13.51 -17.42 -8.64
C GLY A 173 14.51 -16.33 -8.21
N LYS A 174 14.41 -15.11 -8.75
CA LYS A 174 15.20 -13.93 -8.36
C LYS A 174 14.33 -12.96 -7.56
N GLU A 175 14.96 -12.07 -6.81
CA GLU A 175 14.29 -10.97 -6.14
C GLU A 175 13.56 -10.08 -7.15
N GLY A 176 12.32 -9.68 -6.80
CA GLY A 176 11.50 -8.82 -7.64
C GLY A 176 12.15 -7.44 -7.84
N SER A 177 12.07 -6.94 -9.04
CA SER A 177 12.61 -5.63 -9.44
C SER A 177 11.53 -4.77 -10.12
N PRO A 178 11.69 -3.46 -10.21
CA PRO A 178 10.75 -2.59 -10.94
C PRO A 178 10.48 -3.02 -12.39
N PHE A 179 11.41 -3.74 -13.02
CA PHE A 179 11.26 -4.26 -14.39
C PHE A 179 10.28 -5.44 -14.49
N ASP A 180 9.96 -6.10 -13.38
CA ASP A 180 9.02 -7.23 -13.34
C ASP A 180 7.56 -6.79 -13.43
N MET A 181 7.30 -5.49 -13.38
CA MET A 181 5.95 -4.92 -13.52
C MET A 181 5.30 -5.23 -14.86
N ARG A 182 6.10 -5.43 -15.91
CA ARG A 182 5.58 -5.79 -17.22
C ARG A 182 4.68 -7.03 -17.18
N ALA A 183 5.10 -8.07 -16.46
CA ALA A 183 4.32 -9.32 -16.33
C ALA A 183 2.98 -9.10 -15.59
N VAL A 184 2.94 -8.16 -14.64
CA VAL A 184 1.70 -7.78 -13.95
C VAL A 184 0.76 -7.05 -14.91
N VAL A 185 1.26 -6.07 -15.66
CA VAL A 185 0.48 -5.32 -16.65
C VAL A 185 -0.07 -6.23 -17.74
N GLU A 186 0.75 -7.14 -18.29
CA GLU A 186 0.32 -8.14 -19.28
C GLU A 186 -0.81 -9.04 -18.72
N SER A 187 -0.72 -9.41 -17.43
CA SER A 187 -1.77 -10.22 -16.79
C SER A 187 -3.06 -9.43 -16.57
N LEU A 188 -2.96 -8.15 -16.17
CA LEU A 188 -4.11 -7.26 -16.00
C LEU A 188 -4.77 -6.94 -17.34
N SER A 189 -4.02 -6.72 -18.42
CA SER A 189 -4.57 -6.50 -19.76
C SER A 189 -5.45 -7.67 -20.22
N LEU A 190 -5.02 -8.91 -19.95
CA LEU A 190 -5.82 -10.11 -20.23
C LEU A 190 -7.09 -10.20 -19.36
N ILE A 191 -6.99 -9.81 -18.08
CA ILE A 191 -8.16 -9.82 -17.18
C ILE A 191 -9.19 -8.77 -17.60
N TRP A 192 -8.74 -7.61 -18.06
CA TRP A 192 -9.57 -6.48 -18.45
C TRP A 192 -10.04 -6.52 -19.91
N ASP A 193 -9.61 -7.53 -20.69
CA ASP A 193 -9.89 -7.68 -22.12
C ASP A 193 -9.51 -6.44 -22.92
N MET A 194 -8.25 -5.99 -22.76
CA MET A 194 -7.68 -4.81 -23.43
C MET A 194 -6.22 -5.06 -23.83
N SER A 195 -5.67 -4.19 -24.65
CA SER A 195 -4.24 -4.22 -24.99
C SER A 195 -3.37 -3.86 -23.79
N VAL A 196 -2.09 -4.22 -23.86
CA VAL A 196 -1.11 -3.84 -22.82
C VAL A 196 -0.95 -2.32 -22.71
N GLU A 197 -1.03 -1.61 -23.85
CA GLU A 197 -0.94 -0.16 -23.90
C GLU A 197 -2.14 0.50 -23.20
N GLU A 198 -3.37 0.07 -23.51
CA GLU A 198 -4.58 0.54 -22.81
C GLU A 198 -4.55 0.23 -21.30
N ALA A 199 -3.97 -0.92 -20.91
CA ALA A 199 -3.82 -1.26 -19.50
C ALA A 199 -2.80 -0.34 -18.79
N LEU A 200 -1.71 0.04 -19.45
CA LEU A 200 -0.74 1.01 -18.95
C LEU A 200 -1.35 2.40 -18.80
N ASP A 201 -2.13 2.84 -19.77
CA ASP A 201 -2.85 4.12 -19.72
C ASP A 201 -3.84 4.12 -18.56
N GLN A 202 -4.64 3.06 -18.42
CA GLN A 202 -5.58 2.91 -17.30
C GLN A 202 -4.86 2.99 -15.93
N LEU A 203 -3.72 2.28 -15.76
CA LEU A 203 -2.95 2.31 -14.52
C LEU A 203 -2.35 3.69 -14.25
N THR A 204 -1.93 4.40 -15.28
CA THR A 204 -1.43 5.78 -15.18
C THR A 204 -2.54 6.72 -14.72
N GLU A 205 -3.72 6.65 -15.34
CA GLU A 205 -4.90 7.42 -14.92
C GLU A 205 -5.31 7.10 -13.48
N ASN A 206 -5.25 5.82 -13.07
CA ASN A 206 -5.58 5.41 -11.72
C ASN A 206 -4.64 6.07 -10.70
N TRP A 207 -3.34 6.05 -10.99
CA TRP A 207 -2.35 6.72 -10.14
C TRP A 207 -2.61 8.23 -10.05
N GLU A 208 -2.81 8.90 -11.18
CA GLU A 208 -3.13 10.33 -11.20
C GLU A 208 -4.40 10.66 -10.40
N ARG A 209 -5.42 9.81 -10.48
CA ARG A 209 -6.65 9.95 -9.71
C ARG A 209 -6.41 9.71 -8.21
N ALA A 210 -5.63 8.70 -7.87
CA ALA A 210 -5.27 8.38 -6.49
C ALA A 210 -4.52 9.54 -5.79
N VAL A 211 -3.61 10.21 -6.50
CA VAL A 211 -2.83 11.31 -5.91
C VAL A 211 -3.54 12.67 -5.93
N LYS A 212 -4.70 12.82 -6.56
CA LYS A 212 -5.47 14.08 -6.59
C LYS A 212 -6.51 14.19 -5.45
N LYS A 213 -6.74 13.11 -4.71
CA LYS A 213 -7.76 13.03 -3.65
C LYS A 213 -7.33 13.67 -2.31
#